data_07da8eab034ed16687657aa465c600df
#
_entry.id   07da8eab034ed16687657aa465c600df
#
_cell.length_a   1.000
_cell.length_b   1.000
_cell.length_c   1.000
_cell.angle_alpha   90.00
_cell.angle_beta   90.00
_cell.angle_gamma   90.00
#
_symmetry.space_group_name_H-M   'P 1'
#
loop_
_entity.id
_entity.type
_entity.pdbx_description
1 polymer ?
#
loop_
_entity_poly.entity_id
_entity_poly.type
_entity_poly.pdbx_seq_one_letter_code
_entity_poly.pdbx_strand_id
1 'polypeptide(L)'
;MKDINLLNYLSKNDIDIPNGINVSVVSLPSQINKSLEINKAKEENRHANMKFTFSDPNYSGLGDKFDWAESCIIVSYSYISENNSNLGFSPGRGSIAKFAKEDYYVPLKEFVNLIKEHFKKENLRTEEFIDNPKHYDRLFFEQSGLGWQGKSTMMLSPGKGPWQLIGNIYVEKKFDVEVKKDYSCGSCNLCQISCPTGALDDDFILDSNKCISYWLQSSDIIPHDMREKIGNRFYGCDECLISCPPGQGGIKNFNTDTSVDLNQILNSESQELVELYNWFYIPKRNGDYLKRNAIIALANNPSSDTREVLISLLKSQSELVRFYTIWGLWKIGEFEIVSQYLDIKNEKSEMILQEYQRLNEMIYSNK
;
A
#
# COMPACT_ATOMS: atom_id res chain seq x y z
N MET A 1 -27.92 28.33 -16.40
CA MET A 1 -28.04 28.09 -14.94
C MET A 1 -26.74 28.59 -14.32
N LYS A 2 -26.77 29.30 -13.18
CA LYS A 2 -25.51 29.64 -12.48
C LYS A 2 -24.90 28.35 -11.99
N ASP A 3 -23.64 28.12 -12.34
CA ASP A 3 -22.88 26.98 -11.80
C ASP A 3 -22.90 27.11 -10.26
N ILE A 4 -22.93 25.98 -9.58
CA ILE A 4 -23.12 25.93 -8.11
C ILE A 4 -21.79 25.49 -7.50
N ASN A 5 -21.26 26.27 -6.55
CA ASN A 5 -20.10 25.85 -5.78
C ASN A 5 -20.43 24.61 -4.94
N LEU A 6 -19.60 23.57 -5.01
CA LEU A 6 -19.83 22.29 -4.33
C LEU A 6 -19.97 22.43 -2.80
N LEU A 7 -19.10 23.20 -2.14
CA LEU A 7 -19.15 23.37 -0.69
C LEU A 7 -20.44 24.05 -0.23
N ASN A 8 -20.86 25.08 -0.97
CA ASN A 8 -22.13 25.75 -0.71
C ASN A 8 -23.32 24.81 -0.94
N TYR A 9 -23.23 23.92 -1.92
CA TYR A 9 -24.26 22.93 -2.20
C TYR A 9 -24.38 21.93 -1.06
N LEU A 10 -23.26 21.36 -0.59
CA LEU A 10 -23.24 20.41 0.52
C LEU A 10 -23.80 21.05 1.80
N SER A 11 -23.33 22.25 2.15
CA SER A 11 -23.82 22.99 3.33
C SER A 11 -25.32 23.31 3.29
N LYS A 12 -25.86 23.70 2.12
CA LYS A 12 -27.30 23.98 1.96
C LYS A 12 -28.19 22.76 2.09
N ASN A 13 -27.62 21.57 1.93
CA ASN A 13 -28.29 20.28 2.01
C ASN A 13 -27.97 19.52 3.30
N ASP A 14 -27.45 20.24 4.32
CA ASP A 14 -27.11 19.70 5.64
C ASP A 14 -26.13 18.51 5.56
N ILE A 15 -25.21 18.53 4.58
CA ILE A 15 -24.14 17.55 4.43
C ILE A 15 -22.86 18.13 5.03
N ASP A 16 -22.60 17.80 6.28
CA ASP A 16 -21.38 18.21 6.98
C ASP A 16 -20.20 17.39 6.50
N ILE A 17 -19.06 18.05 6.27
CA ILE A 17 -17.81 17.40 5.88
C ILE A 17 -17.07 16.97 7.15
N PRO A 18 -16.89 15.65 7.37
CA PRO A 18 -16.21 15.14 8.56
C PRO A 18 -14.75 15.60 8.67
N ASN A 19 -14.23 15.64 9.89
CA ASN A 19 -12.81 15.93 10.10
C ASN A 19 -11.92 14.92 9.36
N GLY A 20 -10.85 15.41 8.75
CA GLY A 20 -9.94 14.59 7.94
C GLY A 20 -10.37 14.45 6.47
N ILE A 21 -11.63 14.75 6.12
CA ILE A 21 -12.10 14.74 4.74
C ILE A 21 -11.90 16.12 4.10
N ASN A 22 -11.50 16.12 2.83
CA ASN A 22 -11.55 17.28 1.95
C ASN A 22 -12.30 16.90 0.67
N VAL A 23 -13.00 17.85 0.09
CA VAL A 23 -13.75 17.67 -1.15
C VAL A 23 -13.39 18.77 -2.14
N SER A 24 -13.40 18.40 -3.41
CA SER A 24 -13.29 19.33 -4.53
C SER A 24 -13.98 18.73 -5.75
N VAL A 25 -13.99 19.45 -6.87
CA VAL A 25 -14.70 19.03 -8.08
C VAL A 25 -13.89 19.34 -9.32
N VAL A 26 -14.01 18.48 -10.33
CA VAL A 26 -13.45 18.64 -11.66
C VAL A 26 -14.57 18.52 -12.68
N SER A 27 -14.57 19.40 -13.70
CA SER A 27 -15.51 19.28 -14.82
C SER A 27 -15.21 18.06 -15.68
N LEU A 28 -16.24 17.45 -16.20
CA LEU A 28 -16.16 16.37 -17.16
C LEU A 28 -16.73 16.82 -18.52
N PRO A 29 -16.26 16.25 -19.64
CA PRO A 29 -15.19 15.26 -19.75
C PRO A 29 -13.81 15.86 -19.44
N SER A 30 -12.97 15.07 -18.77
CA SER A 30 -11.57 15.43 -18.55
C SER A 30 -10.76 15.04 -19.80
N GLN A 31 -9.86 15.94 -20.23
CA GLN A 31 -9.03 15.71 -21.41
C GLN A 31 -7.72 14.96 -21.08
N ILE A 32 -7.49 14.63 -19.82
CA ILE A 32 -6.22 14.03 -19.41
C ILE A 32 -6.24 12.52 -19.65
N ASN A 33 -5.20 12.04 -20.30
CA ASN A 33 -4.97 10.64 -20.61
C ASN A 33 -3.53 10.27 -20.22
N LYS A 34 -3.39 9.26 -19.35
CA LYS A 34 -2.10 8.73 -18.88
C LYS A 34 -1.69 7.43 -19.57
N SER A 35 -2.32 7.10 -20.69
CA SER A 35 -2.05 5.83 -21.39
C SER A 35 -0.59 5.70 -21.85
N LEU A 36 0.07 6.80 -22.22
CA LEU A 36 1.47 6.78 -22.64
C LEU A 36 2.40 6.40 -21.48
N GLU A 37 2.22 7.01 -20.30
CA GLU A 37 3.02 6.72 -19.11
C GLU A 37 2.79 5.30 -18.61
N ILE A 38 1.53 4.83 -18.64
CA ILE A 38 1.17 3.45 -18.26
C ILE A 38 1.80 2.45 -19.24
N ASN A 39 1.72 2.69 -20.55
CA ASN A 39 2.32 1.82 -21.55
C ASN A 39 3.85 1.79 -21.41
N LYS A 40 4.50 2.95 -21.20
CA LYS A 40 5.93 3.00 -20.93
C LYS A 40 6.31 2.17 -19.69
N ALA A 41 5.57 2.29 -18.60
CA ALA A 41 5.82 1.51 -17.38
C ALA A 41 5.68 -0.01 -17.63
N LYS A 42 4.75 -0.42 -18.51
CA LYS A 42 4.61 -1.82 -18.96
C LYS A 42 5.78 -2.28 -19.82
N GLU A 43 6.18 -1.50 -20.81
CA GLU A 43 7.31 -1.79 -21.71
C GLU A 43 8.61 -1.95 -20.92
N GLU A 44 8.82 -1.09 -19.91
CA GLU A 44 9.97 -1.15 -19.00
C GLU A 44 9.82 -2.20 -17.88
N ASN A 45 8.73 -2.97 -17.86
CA ASN A 45 8.41 -3.97 -16.82
C ASN A 45 8.44 -3.42 -15.38
N ARG A 46 8.14 -2.13 -15.18
CA ARG A 46 8.17 -1.47 -13.85
C ARG A 46 6.95 -1.79 -12.98
N HIS A 47 5.91 -2.39 -13.57
CA HIS A 47 4.66 -2.74 -12.88
C HIS A 47 4.72 -4.07 -12.13
N ALA A 48 5.85 -4.80 -12.21
CA ALA A 48 5.98 -6.16 -11.70
C ALA A 48 4.82 -7.05 -12.22
N ASN A 49 4.20 -7.86 -11.37
CA ASN A 49 3.07 -8.73 -11.77
C ASN A 49 1.69 -8.13 -11.45
N MET A 50 1.59 -6.81 -11.22
CA MET A 50 0.33 -6.13 -10.89
C MET A 50 -0.55 -5.92 -12.13
N LYS A 51 -1.23 -6.97 -12.58
CA LYS A 51 -2.06 -6.96 -13.80
C LYS A 51 -3.27 -6.04 -13.68
N PHE A 52 -3.87 -5.96 -12.49
CA PHE A 52 -5.10 -5.19 -12.29
C PHE A 52 -4.89 -3.67 -12.47
N THR A 53 -3.78 -3.11 -11.98
CA THR A 53 -3.49 -1.67 -12.05
C THR A 53 -3.20 -1.19 -13.48
N PHE A 54 -2.64 -2.08 -14.32
CA PHE A 54 -2.17 -1.75 -15.66
C PHE A 54 -2.91 -2.51 -16.75
N SER A 55 -4.09 -3.07 -16.45
CA SER A 55 -4.81 -3.92 -17.39
C SER A 55 -5.22 -3.20 -18.66
N ASP A 56 -5.71 -1.97 -18.55
CA ASP A 56 -6.11 -1.14 -19.68
C ASP A 56 -5.78 0.34 -19.44
N PRO A 57 -4.78 0.88 -20.16
CA PRO A 57 -4.42 2.30 -20.08
C PRO A 57 -5.54 3.27 -20.48
N ASN A 58 -6.52 2.81 -21.28
CA ASN A 58 -7.63 3.65 -21.73
C ASN A 58 -8.58 4.02 -20.59
N TYR A 59 -8.55 3.28 -19.48
CA TYR A 59 -9.29 3.67 -18.27
C TYR A 59 -8.70 4.88 -17.54
N SER A 60 -7.57 5.42 -18.00
CA SER A 60 -7.06 6.68 -17.49
C SER A 60 -7.91 7.90 -17.88
N GLY A 61 -8.83 7.75 -18.87
CA GLY A 61 -9.80 8.75 -19.31
C GLY A 61 -11.24 8.28 -19.10
N LEU A 62 -12.19 9.22 -19.25
CA LEU A 62 -13.60 8.90 -19.34
C LEU A 62 -13.86 8.27 -20.69
N GLY A 63 -14.20 7.00 -20.72
CA GLY A 63 -14.75 6.38 -21.91
C GLY A 63 -16.20 6.82 -22.15
N ASP A 64 -16.74 6.52 -23.33
CA ASP A 64 -18.12 6.84 -23.72
C ASP A 64 -19.18 6.36 -22.71
N LYS A 65 -18.81 5.44 -21.82
CA LYS A 65 -19.70 4.89 -20.79
C LYS A 65 -20.24 5.92 -19.80
N PHE A 66 -19.56 7.05 -19.60
CA PHE A 66 -19.91 8.08 -18.61
C PHE A 66 -20.16 9.43 -19.28
N ASP A 67 -20.65 9.45 -20.52
CA ASP A 67 -21.01 10.64 -21.30
C ASP A 67 -22.06 11.53 -20.62
N TRP A 68 -22.84 10.94 -19.71
CA TRP A 68 -23.84 11.62 -18.89
C TRP A 68 -23.25 12.41 -17.72
N ALA A 69 -22.02 12.15 -17.31
CA ALA A 69 -21.42 12.78 -16.14
C ALA A 69 -20.90 14.19 -16.49
N GLU A 70 -21.31 15.18 -15.73
CA GLU A 70 -20.93 16.59 -15.93
C GLU A 70 -19.78 17.01 -14.98
N SER A 71 -19.68 16.35 -13.83
CA SER A 71 -18.62 16.61 -12.84
C SER A 71 -18.12 15.34 -12.18
N CYS A 72 -16.84 15.39 -11.76
CA CYS A 72 -16.25 14.42 -10.85
C CYS A 72 -16.02 15.11 -9.50
N ILE A 73 -16.66 14.64 -8.45
CA ILE A 73 -16.38 15.06 -7.07
C ILE A 73 -15.26 14.22 -6.54
N ILE A 74 -14.20 14.85 -6.05
CA ILE A 74 -13.05 14.20 -5.44
C ILE A 74 -13.18 14.33 -3.93
N VAL A 75 -13.10 13.19 -3.25
CA VAL A 75 -13.08 13.09 -1.79
C VAL A 75 -11.73 12.55 -1.38
N SER A 76 -11.00 13.26 -0.53
CA SER A 76 -9.79 12.73 0.09
C SER A 76 -9.97 12.61 1.59
N TYR A 77 -9.52 11.50 2.16
CA TYR A 77 -9.51 11.26 3.60
C TYR A 77 -8.06 11.16 4.11
N SER A 78 -7.67 12.07 5.01
CA SER A 78 -6.37 12.03 5.66
C SER A 78 -6.44 11.14 6.89
N TYR A 79 -5.67 10.04 6.89
CA TYR A 79 -5.62 9.08 7.99
C TYR A 79 -4.53 9.39 9.04
N ILE A 80 -3.93 10.57 8.97
CA ILE A 80 -3.03 11.06 10.04
C ILE A 80 -3.85 11.73 11.13
N SER A 81 -3.71 11.25 12.35
CA SER A 81 -4.18 11.91 13.57
C SER A 81 -3.00 12.41 14.40
N GLU A 82 -3.22 13.46 15.19
CA GLU A 82 -2.18 14.13 16.00
C GLU A 82 -1.66 13.27 17.18
N ASN A 83 -2.23 12.11 17.45
CA ASN A 83 -1.96 11.27 18.61
C ASN A 83 -1.21 9.98 18.22
N ASN A 84 0.11 10.07 18.01
CA ASN A 84 0.86 8.89 17.57
C ASN A 84 2.20 8.73 18.34
N SER A 85 2.40 7.60 19.03
CA SER A 85 3.64 7.27 19.75
C SER A 85 4.70 6.63 18.85
N ASN A 86 5.97 7.04 19.02
CA ASN A 86 7.10 6.31 18.48
C ASN A 86 7.42 5.15 19.43
N LEU A 87 6.96 3.95 19.13
CA LEU A 87 7.54 2.76 19.74
C LEU A 87 8.74 2.33 18.89
N GLY A 88 9.89 2.31 19.50
CA GLY A 88 11.12 1.84 18.89
C GLY A 88 10.96 0.39 18.40
N PHE A 89 11.83 -0.02 17.50
CA PHE A 89 11.87 -1.36 16.93
C PHE A 89 12.36 -2.38 17.97
N SER A 90 11.48 -2.80 18.89
CA SER A 90 11.81 -3.84 19.86
C SER A 90 12.04 -5.18 19.14
N PRO A 91 13.00 -6.00 19.61
CA PRO A 91 13.22 -7.35 19.10
C PRO A 91 11.94 -8.19 19.08
N GLY A 92 11.72 -8.99 18.05
CA GLY A 92 10.52 -9.83 17.90
C GLY A 92 9.25 -9.08 17.46
N ARG A 93 9.34 -7.77 17.21
CA ARG A 93 8.19 -6.98 16.72
C ARG A 93 8.36 -6.57 15.26
N GLY A 94 7.27 -6.66 14.50
CA GLY A 94 7.19 -6.23 13.11
C GLY A 94 6.43 -4.93 12.94
N SER A 95 6.84 -4.08 11.99
CA SER A 95 6.12 -2.83 11.70
C SER A 95 5.05 -3.02 10.63
N ILE A 96 3.91 -2.35 10.81
CA ILE A 96 2.86 -2.19 9.80
C ILE A 96 2.93 -0.76 9.27
N ALA A 97 2.86 -0.61 7.95
CA ALA A 97 2.72 0.71 7.34
C ALA A 97 1.43 1.41 7.80
N LYS A 98 1.49 2.71 7.98
CA LYS A 98 0.41 3.49 8.60
C LYS A 98 -0.94 3.34 7.88
N PHE A 99 -0.94 3.23 6.54
CA PHE A 99 -2.16 3.05 5.77
C PHE A 99 -2.91 1.75 6.10
N ALA A 100 -2.21 0.76 6.66
CA ALA A 100 -2.75 -0.56 6.94
C ALA A 100 -3.04 -0.81 8.43
N LYS A 101 -2.84 0.20 9.29
CA LYS A 101 -3.11 0.07 10.73
C LYS A 101 -4.59 -0.22 11.02
N GLU A 102 -5.47 0.43 10.28
CA GLU A 102 -6.92 0.33 10.39
C GLU A 102 -7.53 0.34 8.98
N ASP A 103 -8.80 -0.03 8.84
CA ASP A 103 -9.51 0.14 7.57
C ASP A 103 -9.94 1.61 7.37
N TYR A 104 -9.01 2.43 6.93
CA TYR A 104 -9.25 3.84 6.64
C TYR A 104 -10.15 4.08 5.42
N TYR A 105 -10.51 3.04 4.67
CA TYR A 105 -11.51 3.15 3.62
C TYR A 105 -12.93 3.26 4.18
N VAL A 106 -13.19 2.83 5.42
CA VAL A 106 -14.53 2.92 6.03
C VAL A 106 -15.04 4.36 6.08
N PRO A 107 -14.36 5.33 6.73
CA PRO A 107 -14.86 6.71 6.79
C PRO A 107 -14.95 7.38 5.41
N LEU A 108 -14.04 7.04 4.47
CA LEU A 108 -14.09 7.53 3.12
C LEU A 108 -15.35 7.02 2.39
N LYS A 109 -15.63 5.71 2.46
CA LYS A 109 -16.81 5.09 1.85
C LYS A 109 -18.11 5.59 2.45
N GLU A 110 -18.17 5.76 3.76
CA GLU A 110 -19.35 6.31 4.44
C GLU A 110 -19.71 7.70 3.91
N PHE A 111 -18.72 8.58 3.79
CA PHE A 111 -18.95 9.93 3.28
C PHE A 111 -19.30 9.94 1.78
N VAL A 112 -18.64 9.13 0.96
CA VAL A 112 -18.97 8.95 -0.46
C VAL A 112 -20.40 8.44 -0.61
N ASN A 113 -20.82 7.48 0.19
CA ASN A 113 -22.18 6.94 0.17
C ASN A 113 -23.22 8.00 0.61
N LEU A 114 -22.90 8.82 1.62
CA LEU A 114 -23.75 9.92 2.04
C LEU A 114 -24.04 10.89 0.87
N ILE A 115 -23.01 11.29 0.14
CA ILE A 115 -23.15 12.16 -1.05
C ILE A 115 -24.00 11.47 -2.13
N LYS A 116 -23.73 10.20 -2.43
CA LYS A 116 -24.47 9.45 -3.44
C LYS A 116 -25.96 9.31 -3.12
N GLU A 117 -26.28 8.94 -1.88
CA GLU A 117 -27.69 8.83 -1.48
C GLU A 117 -28.42 10.18 -1.53
N HIS A 118 -27.71 11.29 -1.29
CA HIS A 118 -28.28 12.60 -1.49
C HIS A 118 -28.62 12.87 -2.97
N PHE A 119 -27.67 12.64 -3.89
CA PHE A 119 -27.93 12.82 -5.33
C PHE A 119 -29.01 11.88 -5.86
N LYS A 120 -29.08 10.67 -5.35
CA LYS A 120 -30.15 9.71 -5.69
C LYS A 120 -31.54 10.23 -5.31
N LYS A 121 -31.68 10.92 -4.17
CA LYS A 121 -32.94 11.59 -3.78
C LYS A 121 -33.31 12.72 -4.74
N GLU A 122 -32.33 13.35 -5.37
CA GLU A 122 -32.54 14.36 -6.42
C GLU A 122 -32.77 13.73 -7.82
N ASN A 123 -32.84 12.40 -7.94
CA ASN A 123 -32.93 11.65 -9.18
C ASN A 123 -31.76 11.88 -10.17
N LEU A 124 -30.55 12.16 -9.64
CA LEU A 124 -29.34 12.33 -10.42
C LEU A 124 -28.53 11.04 -10.47
N ARG A 125 -27.97 10.74 -11.64
CA ARG A 125 -27.06 9.60 -11.80
C ARG A 125 -25.72 9.86 -11.10
N THR A 126 -25.19 8.82 -10.47
CA THR A 126 -23.85 8.82 -9.85
C THR A 126 -23.14 7.49 -10.08
N GLU A 127 -21.82 7.55 -10.17
CA GLU A 127 -20.95 6.35 -10.16
C GLU A 127 -19.73 6.65 -9.28
N GLU A 128 -19.37 5.70 -8.42
CA GLU A 128 -18.25 5.86 -7.50
C GLU A 128 -17.04 5.02 -7.89
N PHE A 129 -15.87 5.55 -7.57
CA PHE A 129 -14.59 4.86 -7.75
C PHE A 129 -13.75 5.06 -6.50
N ILE A 130 -13.56 3.99 -5.72
CA ILE A 130 -12.69 3.95 -4.56
C ILE A 130 -11.82 2.71 -4.72
N ASP A 131 -10.50 2.89 -4.79
CA ASP A 131 -9.53 1.80 -5.02
C ASP A 131 -9.94 0.87 -6.17
N ASN A 132 -10.39 1.46 -7.26
CA ASN A 132 -10.93 0.73 -8.41
C ASN A 132 -9.85 0.60 -9.49
N PRO A 133 -9.46 -0.64 -9.90
CA PRO A 133 -8.41 -0.84 -10.91
C PRO A 133 -8.76 -0.32 -12.30
N LYS A 134 -10.03 0.03 -12.56
CA LYS A 134 -10.51 0.57 -13.82
C LYS A 134 -10.64 2.09 -13.83
N HIS A 135 -10.16 2.76 -12.80
CA HIS A 135 -10.25 4.21 -12.68
C HIS A 135 -8.93 4.80 -12.18
N TYR A 136 -8.48 5.89 -12.78
CA TYR A 136 -7.25 6.56 -12.42
C TYR A 136 -7.53 7.76 -11.52
N ASP A 137 -7.84 7.51 -10.25
CA ASP A 137 -8.26 8.47 -9.23
C ASP A 137 -7.26 9.62 -8.99
N ARG A 138 -5.97 9.30 -9.02
CA ARG A 138 -4.87 10.26 -8.79
C ARG A 138 -4.90 11.44 -9.75
N LEU A 139 -5.29 11.18 -10.99
CA LEU A 139 -5.41 12.20 -12.02
C LEU A 139 -6.43 13.27 -11.67
N PHE A 140 -7.61 12.85 -11.24
CA PHE A 140 -8.67 13.76 -10.83
C PHE A 140 -8.32 14.51 -9.54
N PHE A 141 -7.61 13.85 -8.62
CA PHE A 141 -7.11 14.51 -7.42
C PHE A 141 -6.18 15.67 -7.76
N GLU A 142 -5.22 15.47 -8.67
CA GLU A 142 -4.31 16.54 -9.11
C GLU A 142 -5.06 17.69 -9.78
N GLN A 143 -6.02 17.40 -10.64
CA GLN A 143 -6.84 18.40 -11.31
C GLN A 143 -7.73 19.19 -10.36
N SER A 144 -8.18 18.58 -9.29
CA SER A 144 -9.11 19.16 -8.34
C SER A 144 -8.52 20.30 -7.49
N GLY A 145 -7.19 20.50 -7.51
CA GLY A 145 -6.50 21.48 -6.68
C GLY A 145 -6.35 21.08 -5.21
N LEU A 146 -6.77 19.86 -4.81
CA LEU A 146 -6.56 19.35 -3.45
C LEU A 146 -5.08 19.05 -3.15
N GLY A 147 -4.27 18.89 -4.21
CA GLY A 147 -2.86 18.64 -4.08
C GLY A 147 -2.17 18.39 -5.40
N TRP A 148 -1.07 17.63 -5.38
CA TRP A 148 -0.22 17.36 -6.56
C TRP A 148 0.36 15.95 -6.51
N GLN A 149 0.79 15.46 -7.66
CA GLN A 149 1.58 14.24 -7.73
C GLN A 149 3.01 14.50 -7.23
N GLY A 150 3.43 13.77 -6.22
CA GLY A 150 4.79 13.82 -5.72
C GLY A 150 5.75 12.97 -6.56
N LYS A 151 7.07 13.27 -6.48
CA LYS A 151 8.11 12.45 -7.09
C LYS A 151 8.11 11.01 -6.60
N SER A 152 7.55 10.74 -5.42
CA SER A 152 7.29 9.40 -4.87
C SER A 152 6.14 8.65 -5.55
N THR A 153 5.52 9.22 -6.58
CA THR A 153 4.26 8.76 -7.22
C THR A 153 3.01 8.86 -6.34
N MET A 154 3.14 9.27 -5.07
CA MET A 154 2.01 9.48 -4.17
C MET A 154 1.37 10.85 -4.39
N MET A 155 0.05 10.94 -4.13
CA MET A 155 -0.63 12.23 -4.10
C MET A 155 -0.36 12.95 -2.79
N LEU A 156 -0.01 14.23 -2.87
CA LEU A 156 0.37 15.07 -1.74
C LEU A 156 -0.66 16.17 -1.54
N SER A 157 -1.11 16.38 -0.29
CA SER A 157 -1.91 17.54 0.10
C SER A 157 -1.09 18.54 0.90
N PRO A 158 -1.33 19.86 0.77
CA PRO A 158 -0.67 20.88 1.56
C PRO A 158 -0.85 20.64 3.06
N GLY A 159 0.25 20.63 3.81
CA GLY A 159 0.25 20.42 5.26
C GLY A 159 -0.08 19.01 5.77
N LYS A 160 -0.58 18.11 4.89
CA LYS A 160 -0.91 16.73 5.23
C LYS A 160 0.00 15.71 4.52
N GLY A 161 0.66 16.12 3.43
CA GLY A 161 1.56 15.27 2.65
C GLY A 161 0.87 14.07 2.00
N PRO A 162 1.52 12.88 1.96
CA PRO A 162 1.05 11.71 1.23
C PRO A 162 0.03 10.84 2.00
N TRP A 163 -0.36 11.23 3.20
CA TRP A 163 -1.13 10.41 4.13
C TRP A 163 -2.63 10.50 3.88
N GLN A 164 -3.10 10.03 2.71
CA GLN A 164 -4.50 10.14 2.34
C GLN A 164 -4.96 9.02 1.41
N LEU A 165 -6.24 8.74 1.48
CA LEU A 165 -6.99 7.91 0.54
C LEU A 165 -7.85 8.80 -0.34
N ILE A 166 -8.19 8.33 -1.54
CA ILE A 166 -8.92 9.09 -2.55
C ILE A 166 -10.14 8.28 -2.98
N GLY A 167 -11.28 8.98 -3.08
CA GLY A 167 -12.50 8.48 -3.72
C GLY A 167 -13.00 9.51 -4.73
N ASN A 168 -13.61 9.03 -5.81
CA ASN A 168 -14.19 9.85 -6.85
C ASN A 168 -15.66 9.49 -7.04
N ILE A 169 -16.49 10.50 -7.30
CA ILE A 169 -17.92 10.35 -7.59
C ILE A 169 -18.20 11.10 -8.89
N TYR A 170 -18.58 10.38 -9.95
CA TYR A 170 -19.15 11.00 -11.15
C TYR A 170 -20.60 11.33 -10.88
N VAL A 171 -21.02 12.50 -11.28
CA VAL A 171 -22.38 13.00 -11.04
C VAL A 171 -22.93 13.71 -12.27
N GLU A 172 -24.23 13.49 -12.55
CA GLU A 172 -25.01 14.15 -13.58
C GLU A 172 -25.45 15.56 -13.10
N LYS A 173 -24.49 16.35 -12.67
CA LYS A 173 -24.69 17.71 -12.23
C LYS A 173 -23.42 18.52 -12.41
N LYS A 174 -23.57 19.72 -12.97
CA LYS A 174 -22.43 20.62 -13.15
C LYS A 174 -22.19 21.46 -11.90
N PHE A 175 -20.92 21.51 -11.49
CA PHE A 175 -20.42 22.33 -10.40
C PHE A 175 -19.36 23.30 -10.89
N ASP A 176 -19.20 24.43 -10.17
CA ASP A 176 -18.10 25.36 -10.36
C ASP A 176 -16.79 24.69 -9.98
N VAL A 177 -15.79 24.78 -10.85
CA VAL A 177 -14.47 24.23 -10.63
C VAL A 177 -13.60 25.25 -9.92
N GLU A 178 -12.93 24.86 -8.83
CA GLU A 178 -11.94 25.70 -8.19
C GLU A 178 -10.67 25.83 -9.07
N VAL A 179 -10.02 26.99 -8.96
CA VAL A 179 -8.80 27.24 -9.71
C VAL A 179 -7.68 26.33 -9.16
N LYS A 180 -7.01 25.59 -10.06
CA LYS A 180 -5.84 24.77 -9.74
C LYS A 180 -4.77 25.64 -9.08
N LYS A 181 -4.25 25.17 -7.94
CA LYS A 181 -3.09 25.76 -7.28
C LYS A 181 -1.81 25.07 -7.76
N ASP A 182 -0.79 25.85 -8.07
CA ASP A 182 0.51 25.31 -8.48
C ASP A 182 1.31 24.84 -7.26
N TYR A 183 1.21 23.55 -7.00
CA TYR A 183 2.05 22.87 -6.01
C TYR A 183 3.05 21.95 -6.73
N SER A 184 4.25 21.82 -6.19
CA SER A 184 5.25 20.90 -6.73
C SER A 184 6.27 20.47 -5.68
N CYS A 185 7.01 19.41 -5.96
CA CYS A 185 8.14 18.98 -5.14
C CYS A 185 9.40 19.84 -5.35
N GLY A 186 9.44 20.71 -6.39
CA GLY A 186 10.63 21.47 -6.73
C GLY A 186 11.88 20.59 -6.86
N SER A 187 12.98 21.01 -6.23
CA SER A 187 14.25 20.26 -6.24
C SER A 187 14.33 19.15 -5.17
N CYS A 188 13.29 18.94 -4.35
CA CYS A 188 13.29 17.92 -3.30
C CYS A 188 13.32 16.51 -3.90
N ASN A 189 14.18 15.61 -3.34
CA ASN A 189 14.30 14.20 -3.71
C ASN A 189 14.42 13.29 -2.48
N LEU A 190 13.95 13.72 -1.30
CA LEU A 190 14.09 12.97 -0.05
C LEU A 190 13.43 11.60 -0.10
N CYS A 191 12.29 11.45 -0.79
CA CYS A 191 11.63 10.15 -0.96
C CYS A 191 12.48 9.15 -1.76
N GLN A 192 13.27 9.62 -2.74
CA GLN A 192 14.19 8.80 -3.52
C GLN A 192 15.39 8.36 -2.67
N ILE A 193 15.99 9.30 -1.93
CA ILE A 193 17.14 9.04 -1.05
C ILE A 193 16.77 8.08 0.10
N SER A 194 15.57 8.21 0.65
CA SER A 194 15.12 7.38 1.77
C SER A 194 14.66 5.99 1.36
N CYS A 195 14.44 5.73 0.07
CA CYS A 195 14.01 4.43 -0.39
C CYS A 195 15.11 3.37 -0.21
N PRO A 196 14.95 2.36 0.67
CA PRO A 196 16.03 1.41 1.00
C PRO A 196 16.41 0.48 -0.16
N THR A 197 15.61 0.46 -1.21
CA THR A 197 15.78 -0.42 -2.36
C THR A 197 16.02 0.32 -3.67
N GLY A 198 15.97 1.66 -3.66
CA GLY A 198 16.06 2.47 -4.86
C GLY A 198 14.89 2.26 -5.84
N ALA A 199 13.70 1.94 -5.32
CA ALA A 199 12.51 1.76 -6.14
C ALA A 199 12.02 3.05 -6.82
N LEU A 200 12.44 4.21 -6.32
CA LEU A 200 12.16 5.55 -6.86
C LEU A 200 13.42 6.09 -7.54
N ASP A 201 13.80 5.48 -8.65
CA ASP A 201 15.05 5.77 -9.34
C ASP A 201 14.98 7.02 -10.26
N ASP A 202 13.79 7.52 -10.54
CA ASP A 202 13.56 8.76 -11.29
C ASP A 202 12.31 9.48 -10.75
N ASP A 203 12.13 10.74 -11.12
CA ASP A 203 11.01 11.58 -10.73
C ASP A 203 9.70 11.00 -11.26
N PHE A 204 8.70 10.85 -10.36
CA PHE A 204 7.35 10.38 -10.70
C PHE A 204 7.29 8.94 -11.24
N ILE A 205 8.34 8.17 -11.05
CA ILE A 205 8.45 6.78 -11.51
C ILE A 205 8.72 5.87 -10.31
N LEU A 206 7.98 4.76 -10.26
CA LEU A 206 8.16 3.67 -9.29
C LEU A 206 8.48 2.39 -10.04
N ASP A 207 9.60 1.76 -9.72
CA ASP A 207 9.87 0.37 -10.08
C ASP A 207 9.30 -0.56 -9.00
N SER A 208 8.13 -1.14 -9.28
CA SER A 208 7.45 -2.03 -8.34
C SER A 208 8.25 -3.30 -8.03
N ASN A 209 9.13 -3.74 -8.94
CA ASN A 209 10.01 -4.89 -8.69
C ASN A 209 11.00 -4.64 -7.54
N LYS A 210 11.28 -3.37 -7.23
CA LYS A 210 12.15 -2.97 -6.12
C LYS A 210 11.35 -2.52 -4.88
N CYS A 211 10.02 -2.36 -4.97
CA CYS A 211 9.23 -1.82 -3.87
C CYS A 211 8.97 -2.85 -2.77
N ILE A 212 9.38 -2.57 -1.54
CA ILE A 212 9.14 -3.44 -0.38
C ILE A 212 7.63 -3.65 -0.16
N SER A 213 6.82 -2.59 -0.30
CA SER A 213 5.37 -2.71 -0.14
C SER A 213 4.75 -3.69 -1.13
N TYR A 214 5.23 -3.72 -2.38
CA TYR A 214 4.81 -4.71 -3.37
C TYR A 214 5.17 -6.13 -2.91
N TRP A 215 6.41 -6.37 -2.51
CA TRP A 215 6.88 -7.71 -2.14
C TRP A 215 6.15 -8.28 -0.93
N LEU A 216 5.83 -7.46 0.07
CA LEU A 216 5.07 -7.89 1.24
C LEU A 216 3.60 -8.23 0.92
N GLN A 217 3.09 -7.79 -0.24
CA GLN A 217 1.74 -8.03 -0.73
C GLN A 217 1.69 -8.97 -1.96
N SER A 218 2.83 -9.36 -2.51
CA SER A 218 2.90 -10.26 -3.68
C SER A 218 2.71 -11.72 -3.29
N SER A 219 2.19 -12.53 -4.22
CA SER A 219 2.18 -13.99 -4.12
C SER A 219 3.49 -14.63 -4.58
N ASP A 220 4.40 -13.86 -5.17
CA ASP A 220 5.66 -14.36 -5.72
C ASP A 220 6.69 -14.62 -4.61
N ILE A 221 7.69 -15.42 -4.94
CA ILE A 221 8.81 -15.65 -4.04
C ILE A 221 9.66 -14.38 -3.95
N ILE A 222 9.82 -13.87 -2.72
CA ILE A 222 10.61 -12.68 -2.45
C ILE A 222 12.09 -12.98 -2.73
N PRO A 223 12.77 -12.20 -3.58
CA PRO A 223 14.20 -12.37 -3.88
C PRO A 223 15.05 -12.28 -2.61
N HIS A 224 16.17 -12.99 -2.57
CA HIS A 224 17.04 -13.06 -1.39
C HIS A 224 17.54 -11.68 -0.93
N ASP A 225 18.03 -10.87 -1.86
CA ASP A 225 18.51 -9.51 -1.57
C ASP A 225 17.41 -8.59 -1.05
N MET A 226 16.16 -8.84 -1.45
CA MET A 226 15.01 -8.09 -0.98
C MET A 226 14.62 -8.47 0.46
N ARG A 227 14.77 -9.76 0.85
CA ARG A 227 14.39 -10.23 2.19
C ARG A 227 15.13 -9.49 3.30
N GLU A 228 16.43 -9.18 3.11
CA GLU A 228 17.19 -8.40 4.07
C GLU A 228 16.76 -6.93 4.11
N LYS A 229 16.52 -6.33 2.94
CA LYS A 229 16.07 -4.93 2.80
C LYS A 229 14.67 -4.67 3.39
N ILE A 230 13.84 -5.70 3.50
CA ILE A 230 12.55 -5.64 4.20
C ILE A 230 12.75 -5.24 5.67
N GLY A 231 13.87 -5.65 6.30
CA GLY A 231 14.09 -5.36 7.71
C GLY A 231 12.99 -5.97 8.59
N ASN A 232 12.51 -5.24 9.58
CA ASN A 232 11.44 -5.68 10.47
C ASN A 232 10.01 -5.39 9.95
N ARG A 233 9.83 -5.02 8.67
CA ARG A 233 8.50 -4.70 8.12
C ARG A 233 7.67 -5.97 7.94
N PHE A 234 6.50 -5.97 8.58
CA PHE A 234 5.53 -7.05 8.48
C PHE A 234 4.55 -6.82 7.32
N TYR A 235 4.10 -5.56 7.12
CA TYR A 235 3.17 -5.23 6.04
C TYR A 235 3.33 -3.78 5.59
N GLY A 236 3.55 -3.57 4.29
CA GLY A 236 3.75 -2.25 3.69
C GLY A 236 5.12 -1.62 4.02
N CYS A 237 5.34 -0.39 3.55
CA CYS A 237 6.56 0.38 3.75
C CYS A 237 6.25 1.87 3.62
N ASP A 238 6.65 2.68 4.60
CA ASP A 238 6.36 4.11 4.68
C ASP A 238 7.58 5.01 4.45
N GLU A 239 8.76 4.49 4.11
CA GLU A 239 10.01 5.27 4.07
C GLU A 239 9.92 6.52 3.18
N CYS A 240 9.37 6.36 1.98
CA CYS A 240 9.17 7.48 1.07
C CYS A 240 8.09 8.48 1.52
N LEU A 241 7.19 8.06 2.41
CA LEU A 241 6.14 8.91 2.96
C LEU A 241 6.63 9.66 4.20
N ILE A 242 7.36 8.99 5.09
CA ILE A 242 7.92 9.57 6.32
C ILE A 242 8.94 10.66 6.00
N SER A 243 9.74 10.47 4.94
CA SER A 243 10.74 11.44 4.52
C SER A 243 10.16 12.68 3.82
N CYS A 244 8.87 12.68 3.50
CA CYS A 244 8.21 13.73 2.72
C CYS A 244 7.93 14.99 3.58
N PRO A 245 8.59 16.17 3.33
CA PRO A 245 8.44 17.36 4.17
C PRO A 245 7.00 17.86 4.35
N PRO A 246 6.14 17.91 3.30
CA PRO A 246 4.75 18.32 3.46
C PRO A 246 3.95 17.49 4.47
N GLY A 247 4.32 16.22 4.67
CA GLY A 247 3.69 15.32 5.62
C GLY A 247 4.23 15.42 7.04
N GLN A 248 5.40 16.03 7.24
CA GLN A 248 6.07 16.08 8.55
C GLN A 248 5.42 17.04 9.53
N GLY A 249 4.66 18.04 9.07
CA GLY A 249 3.95 18.98 9.95
C GLY A 249 2.92 18.30 10.86
N GLY A 250 2.30 17.22 10.40
CA GLY A 250 1.41 16.35 11.18
C GLY A 250 2.13 15.23 11.95
N ILE A 251 3.45 15.02 11.65
CA ILE A 251 4.23 13.90 12.19
C ILE A 251 4.81 14.17 13.56
N LYS A 252 4.87 15.41 14.02
CA LYS A 252 5.50 15.77 15.32
C LYS A 252 4.97 14.97 16.52
N ASN A 253 3.87 14.26 16.34
CA ASN A 253 3.23 13.42 17.36
C ASN A 253 2.87 12.01 16.84
N PHE A 254 3.69 11.40 16.00
CA PHE A 254 3.48 10.01 15.58
C PHE A 254 3.69 9.03 16.73
N ASN A 255 2.68 8.86 17.51
CA ASN A 255 2.64 7.94 18.64
C ASN A 255 1.63 6.79 18.43
N THR A 256 1.50 6.28 17.19
CA THR A 256 0.79 5.01 16.98
C THR A 256 1.78 3.87 17.02
N ASP A 257 1.58 2.96 17.94
CA ASP A 257 2.18 1.63 17.86
C ASP A 257 1.64 0.94 16.60
N THR A 258 2.42 0.99 15.54
CA THR A 258 2.16 0.24 14.30
C THR A 258 2.89 -1.10 14.33
N SER A 259 3.40 -1.53 15.47
CA SER A 259 4.09 -2.80 15.59
C SER A 259 3.17 -3.93 16.01
N VAL A 260 3.46 -5.13 15.50
CA VAL A 260 2.79 -6.38 15.87
C VAL A 260 3.77 -7.35 16.50
N ASP A 261 3.28 -8.21 17.36
CA ASP A 261 4.04 -9.33 17.90
C ASP A 261 4.17 -10.40 16.82
N LEU A 262 5.40 -10.62 16.32
CA LEU A 262 5.66 -11.57 15.24
C LEU A 262 5.46 -13.02 15.70
N ASN A 263 5.71 -13.33 16.97
CA ASN A 263 5.48 -14.67 17.52
C ASN A 263 3.98 -14.98 17.58
N GLN A 264 3.16 -14.00 17.96
CA GLN A 264 1.70 -14.16 17.92
C GLN A 264 1.22 -14.47 16.48
N ILE A 265 1.72 -13.72 15.48
CA ILE A 265 1.38 -13.98 14.07
C ILE A 265 1.78 -15.39 13.65
N LEU A 266 2.97 -15.85 14.02
CA LEU A 266 3.49 -17.15 13.62
C LEU A 266 2.75 -18.32 14.29
N ASN A 267 2.23 -18.12 15.50
CA ASN A 267 1.45 -19.11 16.26
C ASN A 267 -0.05 -19.13 15.90
N SER A 268 -0.56 -18.10 15.21
CA SER A 268 -1.98 -18.07 14.81
C SER A 268 -2.26 -19.00 13.63
N GLU A 269 -3.49 -19.47 13.49
CA GLU A 269 -3.91 -20.20 12.29
C GLU A 269 -4.02 -19.26 11.06
N SER A 270 -3.81 -19.82 9.87
CA SER A 270 -3.84 -19.04 8.62
C SER A 270 -5.20 -18.33 8.41
N GLN A 271 -6.29 -19.02 8.73
CA GLN A 271 -7.63 -18.45 8.61
C GLN A 271 -7.88 -17.33 9.60
N GLU A 272 -7.41 -17.46 10.85
CA GLU A 272 -7.50 -16.41 11.87
C GLU A 272 -6.80 -15.13 11.43
N LEU A 273 -5.63 -15.25 10.80
CA LEU A 273 -4.89 -14.10 10.27
C LEU A 273 -5.66 -13.39 9.15
N VAL A 274 -6.35 -14.14 8.28
CA VAL A 274 -7.18 -13.57 7.22
C VAL A 274 -8.39 -12.80 7.79
N GLU A 275 -8.95 -13.27 8.88
CA GLU A 275 -10.08 -12.62 9.57
C GLU A 275 -9.60 -11.38 10.34
N LEU A 276 -8.50 -11.51 11.09
CA LEU A 276 -7.91 -10.43 11.88
C LEU A 276 -7.46 -9.24 11.04
N TYR A 277 -6.90 -9.52 9.85
CA TYR A 277 -6.42 -8.52 8.91
C TYR A 277 -7.28 -8.47 7.64
N ASN A 278 -8.61 -8.50 7.79
CA ASN A 278 -9.54 -8.61 6.67
C ASN A 278 -9.49 -7.44 5.68
N TRP A 279 -8.97 -6.27 6.09
CA TRP A 279 -8.73 -5.10 5.23
C TRP A 279 -7.38 -5.11 4.53
N PHE A 280 -6.48 -6.06 4.85
CA PHE A 280 -5.23 -6.22 4.10
C PHE A 280 -5.49 -6.90 2.75
N TYR A 281 -4.71 -6.49 1.75
CA TYR A 281 -4.57 -7.32 0.56
C TYR A 281 -3.69 -8.53 0.90
N ILE A 282 -4.32 -9.66 1.12
CA ILE A 282 -3.63 -10.93 1.39
C ILE A 282 -3.73 -11.81 0.15
N PRO A 283 -2.60 -12.18 -0.51
CA PRO A 283 -2.62 -12.99 -1.71
C PRO A 283 -3.42 -14.28 -1.50
N LYS A 284 -4.29 -14.60 -2.47
CA LYS A 284 -5.15 -15.81 -2.44
C LYS A 284 -6.00 -15.95 -1.16
N ARG A 285 -6.16 -14.89 -0.37
CA ARG A 285 -6.80 -14.93 0.96
C ARG A 285 -6.21 -16.03 1.84
N ASN A 286 -4.88 -16.19 1.83
CA ASN A 286 -4.15 -17.19 2.59
C ASN A 286 -3.21 -16.50 3.59
N GLY A 287 -3.43 -16.69 4.90
CA GLY A 287 -2.66 -16.09 5.99
C GLY A 287 -1.20 -16.54 6.03
N ASP A 288 -0.81 -17.61 5.34
CA ASP A 288 0.58 -18.05 5.25
C ASP A 288 1.48 -17.00 4.56
N TYR A 289 0.92 -16.11 3.74
CA TYR A 289 1.66 -14.96 3.21
C TYR A 289 1.99 -13.94 4.30
N LEU A 290 1.15 -13.81 5.32
CA LEU A 290 1.46 -13.00 6.50
C LEU A 290 2.50 -13.69 7.38
N LYS A 291 2.42 -15.02 7.57
CA LYS A 291 3.47 -15.79 8.25
C LYS A 291 4.81 -15.68 7.53
N ARG A 292 4.84 -15.74 6.19
CA ARG A 292 6.03 -15.47 5.38
C ARG A 292 6.66 -14.12 5.75
N ASN A 293 5.86 -13.07 5.78
CA ASN A 293 6.34 -11.73 6.10
C ASN A 293 6.86 -11.67 7.54
N ALA A 294 6.15 -12.31 8.48
CA ALA A 294 6.56 -12.39 9.88
C ALA A 294 7.89 -13.14 10.07
N ILE A 295 8.13 -14.25 9.35
CA ILE A 295 9.40 -14.98 9.39
C ILE A 295 10.54 -14.08 8.92
N ILE A 296 10.37 -13.36 7.80
CA ILE A 296 11.40 -12.46 7.27
C ILE A 296 11.70 -11.34 8.28
N ALA A 297 10.65 -10.70 8.81
CA ALA A 297 10.80 -9.62 9.77
C ALA A 297 11.47 -10.10 11.08
N LEU A 298 11.09 -11.28 11.58
CA LEU A 298 11.64 -11.87 12.79
C LEU A 298 13.11 -12.25 12.62
N ALA A 299 13.48 -12.85 11.48
CA ALA A 299 14.87 -13.20 11.19
C ALA A 299 15.78 -11.97 11.01
N ASN A 300 15.23 -10.83 10.54
CA ASN A 300 15.95 -9.57 10.45
C ASN A 300 16.03 -8.80 11.79
N ASN A 301 15.11 -9.04 12.72
CA ASN A 301 15.04 -8.38 14.02
C ASN A 301 14.75 -9.40 15.15
N PRO A 302 15.70 -10.33 15.41
CA PRO A 302 15.47 -11.48 16.27
C PRO A 302 15.30 -11.11 17.74
N SER A 303 14.39 -11.80 18.42
CA SER A 303 14.24 -11.86 19.86
C SER A 303 14.93 -13.10 20.44
N SER A 304 14.95 -13.24 21.76
CA SER A 304 15.60 -14.37 22.44
C SER A 304 15.01 -15.74 22.09
N ASP A 305 13.76 -15.81 21.69
CA ASP A 305 12.99 -17.03 21.38
C ASP A 305 12.86 -17.28 19.87
N THR A 306 13.45 -16.43 19.02
CA THR A 306 13.37 -16.54 17.56
C THR A 306 13.81 -17.90 17.04
N ARG A 307 14.89 -18.43 17.61
CA ARG A 307 15.44 -19.73 17.23
C ARG A 307 14.42 -20.85 17.43
N GLU A 308 13.83 -20.94 18.59
CA GLU A 308 12.85 -21.95 18.98
C GLU A 308 11.58 -21.85 18.12
N VAL A 309 11.11 -20.63 17.87
CA VAL A 309 9.96 -20.37 17.01
C VAL A 309 10.22 -20.84 15.59
N LEU A 310 11.36 -20.49 14.99
CA LEU A 310 11.69 -20.92 13.64
C LEU A 310 11.86 -22.44 13.54
N ILE A 311 12.49 -23.09 14.54
CA ILE A 311 12.59 -24.56 14.57
C ILE A 311 11.20 -25.21 14.55
N SER A 312 10.25 -24.71 15.31
CA SER A 312 8.88 -25.24 15.34
C SER A 312 8.19 -25.18 13.98
N LEU A 313 8.44 -24.11 13.21
CA LEU A 313 7.85 -23.88 11.89
C LEU A 313 8.41 -24.79 10.79
N LEU A 314 9.54 -25.47 10.99
CA LEU A 314 10.03 -26.50 10.05
C LEU A 314 9.05 -27.66 9.91
N LYS A 315 8.15 -27.86 10.88
CA LYS A 315 7.11 -28.90 10.87
C LYS A 315 5.78 -28.41 10.27
N SER A 316 5.72 -27.16 9.81
CA SER A 316 4.49 -26.60 9.23
C SER A 316 4.01 -27.42 8.03
N GLN A 317 2.70 -27.58 7.89
CA GLN A 317 2.10 -28.19 6.70
C GLN A 317 2.25 -27.27 5.48
N SER A 318 2.40 -25.96 5.68
CA SER A 318 2.59 -24.99 4.63
C SER A 318 4.00 -25.05 4.06
N GLU A 319 4.09 -25.38 2.79
CA GLU A 319 5.34 -25.35 2.02
C GLU A 319 5.96 -23.94 2.02
N LEU A 320 5.13 -22.90 1.87
CA LEU A 320 5.55 -21.50 1.91
C LEU A 320 6.20 -21.16 3.25
N VAL A 321 5.59 -21.56 4.35
CA VAL A 321 6.11 -21.31 5.70
C VAL A 321 7.44 -22.03 5.89
N ARG A 322 7.55 -23.34 5.55
CA ARG A 322 8.81 -24.09 5.66
C ARG A 322 9.93 -23.47 4.82
N PHE A 323 9.61 -23.06 3.59
CA PHE A 323 10.58 -22.42 2.68
C PHE A 323 11.24 -21.19 3.32
N TYR A 324 10.43 -20.26 3.84
CA TYR A 324 10.99 -19.05 4.46
C TYR A 324 11.60 -19.31 5.84
N THR A 325 11.17 -20.36 6.54
CA THR A 325 11.77 -20.78 7.81
C THR A 325 13.21 -21.24 7.62
N ILE A 326 13.51 -21.99 6.54
CA ILE A 326 14.88 -22.40 6.21
C ILE A 326 15.75 -21.16 5.99
N TRP A 327 15.27 -20.17 5.24
CA TRP A 327 15.99 -18.91 5.08
C TRP A 327 16.14 -18.15 6.40
N GLY A 328 15.11 -18.13 7.23
CA GLY A 328 15.15 -17.48 8.54
C GLY A 328 16.23 -18.08 9.46
N LEU A 329 16.32 -19.41 9.52
CA LEU A 329 17.36 -20.12 10.27
C LEU A 329 18.76 -19.85 9.70
N TRP A 330 18.90 -19.83 8.37
CA TRP A 330 20.15 -19.43 7.73
C TRP A 330 20.56 -18.00 8.12
N LYS A 331 19.60 -17.07 8.08
CA LYS A 331 19.84 -15.64 8.39
C LYS A 331 20.33 -15.42 9.81
N ILE A 332 19.85 -16.18 10.79
CA ILE A 332 20.27 -16.09 12.19
C ILE A 332 21.48 -16.97 12.53
N GLY A 333 22.09 -17.63 11.54
CA GLY A 333 23.27 -18.48 11.73
C GLY A 333 22.99 -19.90 12.23
N GLU A 334 21.75 -20.38 12.20
CA GLU A 334 21.28 -21.66 12.73
C GLU A 334 20.93 -22.69 11.62
N PHE A 335 21.52 -22.56 10.43
CA PHE A 335 21.15 -23.37 9.26
C PHE A 335 21.39 -24.87 9.46
N GLU A 336 22.42 -25.26 10.20
CA GLU A 336 22.78 -26.67 10.42
C GLU A 336 21.67 -27.48 11.11
N ILE A 337 20.78 -26.76 11.82
CA ILE A 337 19.65 -27.37 12.53
C ILE A 337 18.55 -27.83 11.58
N VAL A 338 18.46 -27.28 10.38
CA VAL A 338 17.42 -27.60 9.40
C VAL A 338 17.36 -29.10 9.12
N SER A 339 18.51 -29.73 8.88
CA SER A 339 18.58 -31.17 8.58
C SER A 339 18.22 -32.11 9.76
N GLN A 340 18.14 -31.56 10.98
CA GLN A 340 17.75 -32.31 12.16
C GLN A 340 16.24 -32.38 12.35
N TYR A 341 15.53 -31.35 11.87
CA TYR A 341 14.08 -31.17 12.07
C TYR A 341 13.25 -31.30 10.78
N LEU A 342 13.86 -31.09 9.62
CA LEU A 342 13.25 -31.32 8.31
C LEU A 342 13.95 -32.51 7.63
N ASP A 343 13.17 -33.53 7.28
CA ASP A 343 13.68 -34.71 6.54
C ASP A 343 13.92 -34.33 5.07
N ILE A 344 15.07 -33.71 4.81
CA ILE A 344 15.46 -33.25 3.47
C ILE A 344 15.48 -34.38 2.44
N LYS A 345 15.80 -35.63 2.88
CA LYS A 345 15.87 -36.78 1.96
C LYS A 345 14.51 -37.21 1.44
N ASN A 346 13.46 -37.00 2.22
CA ASN A 346 12.08 -37.33 1.87
C ASN A 346 11.21 -36.10 1.57
N GLU A 347 11.79 -34.87 1.61
CA GLU A 347 11.07 -33.67 1.20
C GLU A 347 10.70 -33.75 -0.29
N LYS A 348 9.42 -33.48 -0.61
CA LYS A 348 8.87 -33.57 -1.96
C LYS A 348 8.80 -32.23 -2.67
N SER A 349 8.91 -31.15 -1.90
CA SER A 349 8.83 -29.81 -2.44
C SER A 349 10.15 -29.46 -3.13
N GLU A 350 10.09 -29.33 -4.43
CA GLU A 350 11.25 -28.88 -5.22
C GLU A 350 11.70 -27.46 -4.79
N MET A 351 10.76 -26.60 -4.48
CA MET A 351 11.03 -25.23 -4.00
C MET A 351 11.86 -25.26 -2.70
N ILE A 352 11.51 -26.11 -1.74
CA ILE A 352 12.24 -26.26 -0.48
C ILE A 352 13.63 -26.84 -0.71
N LEU A 353 13.74 -27.86 -1.56
CA LEU A 353 15.02 -28.50 -1.87
C LEU A 353 15.99 -27.52 -2.55
N GLN A 354 15.51 -26.74 -3.50
CA GLN A 354 16.31 -25.70 -4.18
C GLN A 354 16.78 -24.62 -3.21
N GLU A 355 15.91 -24.15 -2.32
CA GLU A 355 16.29 -23.14 -1.32
C GLU A 355 17.33 -23.70 -0.34
N TYR A 356 17.11 -24.91 0.15
CA TYR A 356 18.08 -25.58 1.05
C TYR A 356 19.44 -25.72 0.39
N GLN A 357 19.50 -26.23 -0.86
CA GLN A 357 20.74 -26.38 -1.61
C GLN A 357 21.44 -25.04 -1.81
N ARG A 358 20.71 -24.03 -2.26
CA ARG A 358 21.24 -22.69 -2.48
C ARG A 358 21.87 -22.09 -1.22
N LEU A 359 21.17 -22.16 -0.09
CA LEU A 359 21.69 -21.63 1.17
C LEU A 359 22.89 -22.41 1.68
N ASN A 360 22.91 -23.73 1.48
CA ASN A 360 24.06 -24.59 1.80
C ASN A 360 25.29 -24.19 0.99
N GLU A 361 25.15 -23.97 -0.32
CA GLU A 361 26.25 -23.51 -1.19
C GLU A 361 26.78 -22.14 -0.74
N MET A 362 25.91 -21.19 -0.34
CA MET A 362 26.34 -19.89 0.16
C MET A 362 27.20 -19.96 1.43
N ILE A 363 26.96 -20.92 2.31
CA ILE A 363 27.81 -21.14 3.51
C ILE A 363 29.21 -21.61 3.15
N TYR A 364 29.32 -22.51 2.17
CA TYR A 364 30.61 -23.06 1.77
C TYR A 364 31.41 -22.19 0.81
N SER A 365 30.73 -21.29 0.07
CA SER A 365 31.40 -20.32 -0.82
C SER A 365 32.06 -19.16 -0.07
N ASN A 366 31.66 -18.91 1.18
CA ASN A 366 32.18 -17.86 2.05
C ASN A 366 33.24 -18.34 3.06
N LYS A 367 33.61 -19.64 3.00
CA LYS A 367 34.73 -20.25 3.76
C LYS A 367 35.95 -20.42 2.86
#